data_97877d6ff2f92c0070d05da63e341544
#
_entry.id   97877d6ff2f92c0070d05da63e341544
#
_cell.length_a   1.000
_cell.length_b   1.000
_cell.length_c   1.000
_cell.angle_alpha   90.00
_cell.angle_beta   90.00
_cell.angle_gamma   90.00
#
_symmetry.space_group_name_H-M   'P 1'
#
loop_
_entity.id
_entity.type
_entity.pdbx_description
1 polymer ?
#
loop_
_entity_poly.entity_id
_entity_poly.type
_entity_poly.pdbx_seq_one_letter_code
_entity_poly.pdbx_strand_id
1 'polypeptide(L)'
;KMLEGNHANSKKYNIVCVNCGCNANRLYQEYNKSVIRIEHCDYCGQVVDKYVEFDPVIIFLDALLLKKQALRHILFNSGIQSCWKFTLVLLICETITKLLQKSHVPSSGLHTSKVNWQEPDHVIYSAMEWDLFKYFILSLIELGCFLFGMTVWLLLWKCFVRKDTDLPSATVLLQGLVLSSFGQVFMLPMMLWGLQEHSNVCRILCQIFTFSANVQTTRVLCPVWSFGVSLISVLFGHTLSQMTIQQLSQ
;
A
#
# COMPACT_ATOMS: atom_id res chain seq x y z
N LYS A 1 49.29 -1.62 4.43
CA LYS A 1 48.33 -1.96 5.51
C LYS A 1 46.98 -1.54 5.02
N MET A 2 46.26 -2.48 4.43
CA MET A 2 44.86 -2.32 4.06
C MET A 2 44.04 -2.27 5.34
N LEU A 3 43.35 -1.18 5.56
CA LEU A 3 42.35 -1.07 6.63
C LEU A 3 41.11 -1.81 6.17
N GLU A 4 40.87 -2.96 6.77
CA GLU A 4 39.58 -3.67 6.71
C GLU A 4 38.52 -2.75 7.34
N GLY A 5 37.80 -2.05 6.48
CA GLY A 5 36.62 -1.28 6.85
C GLY A 5 35.49 -2.23 7.24
N ASN A 6 35.06 -2.12 8.47
CA ASN A 6 33.98 -2.83 9.12
C ASN A 6 32.78 -3.03 8.17
N HIS A 7 32.43 -4.29 7.96
CA HIS A 7 31.14 -4.73 7.44
C HIS A 7 30.03 -4.22 8.37
N ALA A 8 29.51 -3.03 8.09
CA ALA A 8 28.26 -2.59 8.66
C ALA A 8 27.15 -3.49 8.13
N ASN A 9 26.74 -4.41 9.01
CA ASN A 9 25.47 -5.12 9.11
C ASN A 9 24.67 -5.24 7.80
N SER A 10 25.15 -6.06 6.87
CA SER A 10 24.46 -6.47 5.66
C SER A 10 23.32 -7.41 6.07
N LYS A 11 22.21 -6.86 6.58
CA LYS A 11 20.93 -7.55 6.49
C LYS A 11 20.72 -7.87 5.00
N LYS A 12 20.59 -9.14 4.69
CA LYS A 12 20.47 -9.73 3.37
C LYS A 12 19.21 -9.23 2.64
N TYR A 13 19.24 -7.99 2.17
CA TYR A 13 18.23 -7.45 1.26
C TYR A 13 18.68 -7.77 -0.15
N ASN A 14 17.81 -8.34 -0.95
CA ASN A 14 18.06 -8.49 -2.37
C ASN A 14 18.01 -7.10 -3.01
N ILE A 15 19.17 -6.49 -3.23
CA ILE A 15 19.29 -5.21 -3.93
C ILE A 15 18.88 -5.42 -5.39
N VAL A 16 18.04 -4.55 -5.90
CA VAL A 16 17.48 -4.65 -7.25
C VAL A 16 17.75 -3.37 -8.02
N CYS A 17 18.20 -3.51 -9.26
CA CYS A 17 18.32 -2.37 -10.16
C CYS A 17 16.96 -1.74 -10.41
N VAL A 18 16.81 -0.45 -10.12
CA VAL A 18 15.51 0.26 -10.28
C VAL A 18 15.06 0.33 -11.74
N ASN A 19 15.98 0.27 -12.69
CA ASN A 19 15.68 0.36 -14.12
C ASN A 19 15.24 -0.99 -14.72
N CYS A 20 16.08 -2.01 -14.72
CA CYS A 20 15.80 -3.30 -15.34
C CYS A 20 15.13 -4.31 -14.39
N GLY A 21 15.33 -4.19 -13.07
CA GLY A 21 14.79 -5.13 -12.08
C GLY A 21 15.70 -6.35 -11.81
N CYS A 22 16.89 -6.41 -12.40
CA CYS A 22 17.86 -7.48 -12.10
C CYS A 22 18.49 -7.27 -10.72
N ASN A 23 18.89 -8.39 -10.08
CA ASN A 23 19.60 -8.33 -8.82
C ASN A 23 20.96 -7.64 -9.00
N ALA A 24 21.34 -6.81 -8.06
CA ALA A 24 22.61 -6.12 -7.99
C ALA A 24 23.31 -6.44 -6.67
N ASN A 25 24.65 -6.42 -6.69
CA ASN A 25 25.44 -6.77 -5.53
C ASN A 25 25.56 -5.64 -4.52
N ARG A 26 25.57 -4.40 -4.99
CA ARG A 26 25.78 -3.19 -4.18
C ARG A 26 24.99 -2.01 -4.77
N LEU A 27 24.61 -1.06 -3.91
CA LEU A 27 24.00 0.21 -4.33
C LEU A 27 25.09 1.25 -4.65
N TYR A 28 26.07 1.34 -3.77
CA TYR A 28 27.18 2.31 -3.85
C TYR A 28 28.43 1.77 -3.16
N GLN A 29 29.55 2.37 -3.46
CA GLN A 29 30.83 2.16 -2.77
C GLN A 29 31.19 3.44 -2.02
N GLU A 30 31.53 3.31 -0.74
CA GLU A 30 32.08 4.42 0.04
C GLU A 30 33.60 4.48 -0.14
N TYR A 31 34.09 5.61 -0.67
CA TYR A 31 35.53 5.89 -0.78
C TYR A 31 36.08 6.68 0.41
N ASN A 32 35.22 7.55 1.00
CA ASN A 32 35.52 8.34 2.19
C ASN A 32 34.22 8.61 2.91
N LYS A 33 34.30 9.11 4.19
CA LYS A 33 33.11 9.43 5.01
C LYS A 33 32.08 10.36 4.34
N SER A 34 32.44 11.03 3.25
CA SER A 34 31.59 11.99 2.53
C SER A 34 31.48 11.72 1.02
N VAL A 35 32.19 10.73 0.47
CA VAL A 35 32.21 10.47 -0.98
C VAL A 35 31.69 9.05 -1.24
N ILE A 36 30.51 9.00 -1.82
CA ILE A 36 29.91 7.73 -2.31
C ILE A 36 29.99 7.71 -3.84
N ARG A 37 30.32 6.54 -4.39
CA ARG A 37 30.23 6.29 -5.84
C ARG A 37 29.09 5.32 -6.08
N ILE A 38 28.10 5.73 -6.87
CA ILE A 38 26.98 4.88 -7.24
C ILE A 38 27.45 3.79 -8.19
N GLU A 39 26.98 2.56 -7.97
CA GLU A 39 27.30 1.39 -8.78
C GLU A 39 26.45 1.37 -10.05
N HIS A 40 27.00 0.83 -11.13
CA HIS A 40 26.27 0.61 -12.37
C HIS A 40 25.82 -0.84 -12.48
N CYS A 41 24.67 -1.06 -13.09
CA CYS A 41 24.12 -2.39 -13.29
C CYS A 41 24.85 -3.12 -14.40
N ASP A 42 25.37 -4.31 -14.11
CA ASP A 42 26.08 -5.15 -15.09
C ASP A 42 25.19 -5.57 -16.28
N TYR A 43 23.87 -5.59 -16.08
CA TYR A 43 22.91 -6.02 -17.10
C TYR A 43 22.45 -4.91 -18.03
N CYS A 44 22.08 -3.73 -17.51
CA CYS A 44 21.55 -2.64 -18.34
C CYS A 44 22.48 -1.44 -18.47
N GLY A 45 23.67 -1.44 -17.82
CA GLY A 45 24.66 -0.36 -17.86
C GLY A 45 24.23 0.95 -17.18
N GLN A 46 23.00 1.03 -16.68
CA GLN A 46 22.48 2.20 -15.97
C GLN A 46 22.84 2.16 -14.49
N VAL A 47 22.76 3.29 -13.82
CA VAL A 47 22.92 3.38 -12.36
C VAL A 47 21.96 2.41 -11.67
N VAL A 48 22.47 1.61 -10.71
CA VAL A 48 21.66 0.62 -9.98
C VAL A 48 20.47 1.29 -9.31
N ASP A 49 20.73 2.39 -8.60
CA ASP A 49 19.66 3.14 -7.94
C ASP A 49 19.98 4.64 -7.88
N LYS A 50 19.27 5.42 -8.68
CA LYS A 50 19.40 6.89 -8.71
C LYS A 50 18.80 7.58 -7.48
N TYR A 51 17.87 6.91 -6.77
CA TYR A 51 17.14 7.50 -5.66
C TYR A 51 17.98 7.59 -4.37
N VAL A 52 19.15 6.97 -4.33
CA VAL A 52 20.08 7.08 -3.20
C VAL A 52 20.49 8.55 -2.94
N GLU A 53 20.59 9.36 -3.99
CA GLU A 53 20.96 10.78 -3.91
C GLU A 53 19.75 11.72 -3.91
N PHE A 54 18.53 11.19 -4.07
CA PHE A 54 17.33 12.01 -4.20
C PHE A 54 16.72 12.33 -2.85
N ASP A 55 16.14 13.53 -2.77
CA ASP A 55 15.36 13.95 -1.62
C ASP A 55 14.13 13.04 -1.43
N PRO A 56 13.78 12.65 -0.17
CA PRO A 56 12.59 11.84 0.11
C PRO A 56 11.30 12.37 -0.52
N VAL A 57 11.17 13.70 -0.67
CA VAL A 57 10.00 14.33 -1.33
C VAL A 57 9.91 13.93 -2.80
N ILE A 58 11.04 13.90 -3.52
CA ILE A 58 11.07 13.49 -4.93
C ILE A 58 10.72 12.02 -5.07
N ILE A 59 11.24 11.17 -4.17
CA ILE A 59 10.92 9.73 -4.13
C ILE A 59 9.41 9.54 -3.92
N PHE A 60 8.83 10.29 -2.99
CA PHE A 60 7.40 10.25 -2.72
C PHE A 60 6.56 10.71 -3.92
N LEU A 61 6.92 11.81 -4.57
CA LEU A 61 6.22 12.28 -5.78
C LEU A 61 6.32 11.28 -6.93
N ASP A 62 7.48 10.67 -7.13
CA ASP A 62 7.67 9.64 -8.16
C ASP A 62 6.88 8.36 -7.83
N ALA A 63 6.72 8.03 -6.56
CA ALA A 63 5.85 6.93 -6.12
C ALA A 63 4.37 7.25 -6.34
N LEU A 64 3.93 8.49 -6.05
CA LEU A 64 2.59 8.98 -6.38
C LEU A 64 2.29 8.90 -7.88
N LEU A 65 3.27 9.18 -8.71
CA LEU A 65 3.17 9.04 -10.17
C LEU A 65 3.26 7.58 -10.64
N LEU A 66 3.27 6.62 -9.71
CA LEU A 66 3.33 5.18 -9.96
C LEU A 66 4.53 4.76 -10.83
N LYS A 67 5.65 5.48 -10.73
CA LYS A 67 6.88 5.12 -11.45
C LYS A 67 7.45 3.83 -10.90
N LYS A 68 7.65 2.82 -11.76
CA LYS A 68 8.20 1.51 -11.37
C LYS A 68 9.55 1.63 -10.66
N GLN A 69 10.38 2.58 -11.08
CA GLN A 69 11.70 2.82 -10.49
C GLN A 69 11.60 3.24 -9.03
N ALA A 70 10.70 4.17 -8.69
CA ALA A 70 10.48 4.60 -7.31
C ALA A 70 9.90 3.46 -6.46
N LEU A 71 8.94 2.70 -6.99
CA LEU A 71 8.38 1.55 -6.29
C LEU A 71 9.45 0.47 -6.02
N ARG A 72 10.35 0.19 -6.97
CA ARG A 72 11.47 -0.75 -6.76
C ARG A 72 12.42 -0.24 -5.69
N HIS A 73 12.79 1.04 -5.73
CA HIS A 73 13.61 1.65 -4.67
C HIS A 73 12.98 1.46 -3.30
N ILE A 74 11.71 1.82 -3.14
CA ILE A 74 11.01 1.76 -1.86
C ILE A 74 10.89 0.31 -1.35
N LEU A 75 10.55 -0.64 -2.21
CA LEU A 75 10.28 -2.02 -1.81
C LEU A 75 11.54 -2.86 -1.55
N PHE A 76 12.57 -2.67 -2.36
CA PHE A 76 13.75 -3.53 -2.33
C PHE A 76 14.99 -2.86 -1.74
N ASN A 77 15.22 -1.58 -2.04
CA ASN A 77 16.49 -0.91 -1.75
C ASN A 77 16.44 -0.01 -0.51
N SER A 78 15.29 0.60 -0.18
CA SER A 78 15.18 1.54 0.95
C SER A 78 15.08 0.88 2.32
N GLY A 79 14.85 -0.45 2.36
CA GLY A 79 14.82 -1.21 3.62
C GLY A 79 13.75 -0.76 4.61
N ILE A 80 12.54 -0.45 4.14
CA ILE A 80 11.43 -0.04 5.01
C ILE A 80 11.15 -1.12 6.05
N GLN A 81 11.60 -0.89 7.28
CA GLN A 81 11.46 -1.86 8.37
C GLN A 81 10.11 -1.78 9.09
N SER A 82 9.40 -0.67 8.98
CA SER A 82 8.22 -0.36 9.82
C SER A 82 6.91 -0.30 9.04
N CYS A 83 6.64 -1.32 8.22
CA CYS A 83 5.40 -1.37 7.43
C CYS A 83 4.14 -1.39 8.31
N TRP A 84 4.22 -1.92 9.54
CA TRP A 84 3.10 -1.99 10.47
C TRP A 84 2.57 -0.61 10.89
N LYS A 85 3.45 0.38 11.05
CA LYS A 85 3.05 1.77 11.37
C LYS A 85 2.22 2.37 10.25
N PHE A 86 2.66 2.14 9.02
CA PHE A 86 1.94 2.60 7.84
C PHE A 86 0.58 1.88 7.70
N THR A 87 0.53 0.58 7.96
CA THR A 87 -0.71 -0.20 7.99
C THR A 87 -1.70 0.35 9.01
N LEU A 88 -1.24 0.70 10.21
CA LEU A 88 -2.09 1.32 11.23
C LEU A 88 -2.67 2.65 10.77
N VAL A 89 -1.85 3.52 10.16
CA VAL A 89 -2.31 4.81 9.62
C VAL A 89 -3.38 4.58 8.55
N LEU A 90 -3.17 3.65 7.63
CA LEU A 90 -4.16 3.29 6.61
C LEU A 90 -5.48 2.82 7.24
N LEU A 91 -5.43 1.91 8.21
CA LEU A 91 -6.62 1.38 8.89
C LEU A 91 -7.39 2.48 9.63
N ILE A 92 -6.68 3.38 10.31
CA ILE A 92 -7.30 4.50 11.01
C ILE A 92 -7.97 5.45 10.00
N CYS A 93 -7.27 5.83 8.94
CA CYS A 93 -7.82 6.70 7.89
C CYS A 93 -9.07 6.09 7.25
N GLU A 94 -9.04 4.81 6.96
CA GLU A 94 -10.16 4.09 6.37
C GLU A 94 -11.35 3.98 7.34
N THR A 95 -11.07 3.69 8.61
CA THR A 95 -12.09 3.64 9.66
C THR A 95 -12.82 4.97 9.81
N ILE A 96 -12.06 6.07 9.90
CA ILE A 96 -12.63 7.42 10.02
C ILE A 96 -13.45 7.76 8.76
N THR A 97 -12.96 7.41 7.59
CA THR A 97 -13.66 7.62 6.32
C THR A 97 -15.03 6.91 6.30
N LYS A 98 -15.07 5.64 6.73
CA LYS A 98 -16.32 4.86 6.83
C LYS A 98 -17.28 5.46 7.87
N LEU A 99 -16.76 5.92 8.99
CA LEU A 99 -17.55 6.57 10.03
C LEU A 99 -18.19 7.88 9.53
N LEU A 100 -17.41 8.71 8.84
CA LEU A 100 -17.90 9.95 8.24
C LEU A 100 -18.94 9.68 7.14
N GLN A 101 -18.75 8.64 6.33
CA GLN A 101 -19.74 8.26 5.32
C GLN A 101 -21.08 7.86 5.94
N LYS A 102 -21.08 7.13 7.05
CA LYS A 102 -22.30 6.77 7.77
C LYS A 102 -23.03 8.00 8.29
N SER A 103 -22.32 8.98 8.85
CA SER A 103 -22.90 10.20 9.40
C SER A 103 -23.55 11.08 8.33
N HIS A 104 -23.16 10.95 7.07
CA HIS A 104 -23.65 11.74 5.94
C HIS A 104 -24.80 11.09 5.13
N VAL A 105 -25.14 9.81 5.39
CA VAL A 105 -26.34 9.21 4.79
C VAL A 105 -27.55 9.80 5.49
N PRO A 106 -28.37 10.67 4.83
CA PRO A 106 -29.62 11.11 5.41
C PRO A 106 -30.47 9.85 5.61
N SER A 107 -30.86 9.59 6.82
CA SER A 107 -31.85 8.56 7.17
C SER A 107 -33.18 8.94 6.53
N SER A 108 -33.29 8.65 5.22
CA SER A 108 -34.57 8.77 4.51
C SER A 108 -35.49 7.67 5.03
N GLY A 109 -36.23 7.97 6.06
CA GLY A 109 -37.35 7.15 6.42
C GLY A 109 -37.44 6.59 7.84
N LEU A 110 -36.96 7.30 8.87
CA LEU A 110 -37.52 7.06 10.20
C LEU A 110 -37.38 8.32 11.06
N HIS A 111 -38.54 8.90 11.40
CA HIS A 111 -38.80 9.91 12.43
C HIS A 111 -37.61 10.82 12.78
N THR A 112 -37.73 12.09 12.40
CA THR A 112 -37.14 13.21 13.13
C THR A 112 -37.55 13.12 14.60
N SER A 113 -37.02 12.18 15.35
CA SER A 113 -36.89 12.35 16.78
C SER A 113 -35.92 13.52 16.93
N LYS A 114 -36.50 14.71 17.23
CA LYS A 114 -35.77 15.85 17.77
C LYS A 114 -34.74 15.25 18.72
N VAL A 115 -33.44 15.40 18.39
CA VAL A 115 -32.37 15.04 19.30
C VAL A 115 -32.65 15.82 20.56
N ASN A 116 -33.16 15.12 21.56
CA ASN A 116 -33.45 15.70 22.86
C ASN A 116 -32.08 15.84 23.51
N TRP A 117 -31.53 17.05 23.55
CA TRP A 117 -30.22 17.39 24.12
C TRP A 117 -30.11 17.05 25.63
N GLN A 118 -31.04 16.27 26.16
CA GLN A 118 -31.07 15.79 27.55
C GLN A 118 -30.60 14.36 27.75
N GLU A 119 -30.15 13.67 26.70
CA GLU A 119 -29.45 12.40 26.94
C GLU A 119 -28.05 12.67 27.51
N PRO A 120 -27.64 11.96 28.55
CA PRO A 120 -26.30 12.18 29.14
C PRO A 120 -25.22 11.93 28.09
N ASP A 121 -24.29 12.88 27.93
CA ASP A 121 -23.17 12.84 26.97
C ASP A 121 -22.46 11.49 26.92
N HIS A 122 -22.43 10.79 28.04
CA HIS A 122 -21.86 9.45 28.19
C HIS A 122 -22.45 8.40 27.24
N VAL A 123 -23.77 8.44 26.95
CA VAL A 123 -24.42 7.44 26.07
C VAL A 123 -24.03 7.70 24.61
N ILE A 124 -23.92 8.97 24.23
CA ILE A 124 -23.51 9.38 22.87
C ILE A 124 -22.03 9.00 22.64
N TYR A 125 -21.16 9.23 23.61
CA TYR A 125 -19.75 8.86 23.53
C TYR A 125 -19.57 7.34 23.43
N SER A 126 -20.26 6.56 24.23
CA SER A 126 -20.15 5.09 24.20
C SER A 126 -20.66 4.49 22.88
N ALA A 127 -21.72 5.05 22.29
CA ALA A 127 -22.22 4.63 20.99
C ALA A 127 -21.21 4.96 19.87
N MET A 128 -20.55 6.12 19.94
CA MET A 128 -19.53 6.52 18.96
C MET A 128 -18.27 5.68 19.08
N GLU A 129 -17.83 5.33 20.29
CA GLU A 129 -16.70 4.42 20.52
C GLU A 129 -16.98 3.01 19.94
N TRP A 130 -18.20 2.49 20.14
CA TRP A 130 -18.60 1.20 19.60
C TRP A 130 -18.63 1.18 18.08
N ASP A 131 -19.16 2.23 17.46
CA ASP A 131 -19.15 2.38 16.01
C ASP A 131 -17.71 2.47 15.46
N LEU A 132 -16.83 3.23 16.10
CA LEU A 132 -15.42 3.33 15.73
C LEU A 132 -14.74 1.95 15.76
N PHE A 133 -14.93 1.19 16.85
CA PHE A 133 -14.37 -0.14 16.98
C PHE A 133 -14.93 -1.12 15.93
N LYS A 134 -16.22 -1.08 15.67
CA LYS A 134 -16.87 -1.87 14.62
C LYS A 134 -16.27 -1.59 13.24
N TYR A 135 -16.13 -0.32 12.86
CA TYR A 135 -15.56 0.05 11.56
C TYR A 135 -14.06 -0.26 11.47
N PHE A 136 -13.34 -0.18 12.58
CA PHE A 136 -11.93 -0.59 12.62
C PHE A 136 -11.78 -2.08 12.33
N ILE A 137 -12.56 -2.93 12.97
CA ILE A 137 -12.56 -4.38 12.70
C ILE A 137 -12.98 -4.66 11.26
N LEU A 138 -13.98 -3.96 10.75
CA LEU A 138 -14.42 -4.12 9.37
C LEU A 138 -13.32 -3.77 8.36
N SER A 139 -12.58 -2.68 8.59
CA SER A 139 -11.45 -2.27 7.75
C SER A 139 -10.28 -3.27 7.85
N LEU A 140 -10.04 -3.83 9.04
CA LEU A 140 -9.04 -4.87 9.22
C LEU A 140 -9.38 -6.15 8.45
N ILE A 141 -10.65 -6.58 8.49
CA ILE A 141 -11.14 -7.72 7.72
C ILE A 141 -11.03 -7.44 6.21
N GLU A 142 -11.39 -6.26 5.76
CA GLU A 142 -11.30 -5.85 4.35
C GLU A 142 -9.88 -5.96 3.83
N LEU A 143 -8.93 -5.35 4.53
CA LEU A 143 -7.51 -5.43 4.20
C LEU A 143 -7.01 -6.88 4.24
N GLY A 144 -7.38 -7.64 5.26
CA GLY A 144 -7.01 -9.05 5.42
C GLY A 144 -7.52 -9.92 4.27
N CYS A 145 -8.78 -9.77 3.88
CA CYS A 145 -9.38 -10.49 2.75
C CYS A 145 -8.73 -10.12 1.41
N PHE A 146 -8.41 -8.84 1.21
CA PHE A 146 -7.68 -8.41 0.02
C PHE A 146 -6.29 -9.05 -0.07
N LEU A 147 -5.50 -8.98 1.00
CA LEU A 147 -4.17 -9.59 1.07
C LEU A 147 -4.24 -11.11 0.91
N PHE A 148 -5.21 -11.75 1.53
CA PHE A 148 -5.44 -13.19 1.39
C PHE A 148 -5.80 -13.57 -0.05
N GLY A 149 -6.72 -12.86 -0.68
CA GLY A 149 -7.09 -13.08 -2.08
C GLY A 149 -5.90 -12.95 -3.02
N MET A 150 -5.07 -11.93 -2.83
CA MET A 150 -3.85 -11.73 -3.62
C MET A 150 -2.85 -12.88 -3.41
N THR A 151 -2.62 -13.31 -2.17
CA THR A 151 -1.68 -14.40 -1.89
C THR A 151 -2.17 -15.74 -2.43
N VAL A 152 -3.45 -16.03 -2.30
CA VAL A 152 -4.07 -17.24 -2.89
C VAL A 152 -3.91 -17.24 -4.41
N TRP A 153 -4.19 -16.12 -5.07
CA TRP A 153 -4.01 -16.01 -6.52
C TRP A 153 -2.57 -16.26 -6.95
N LEU A 154 -1.59 -15.69 -6.23
CA LEU A 154 -0.17 -15.90 -6.48
C LEU A 154 0.22 -17.37 -6.36
N LEU A 155 -0.27 -18.06 -5.33
CA LEU A 155 0.00 -19.48 -5.10
C LEU A 155 -0.64 -20.35 -6.20
N LEU A 156 -1.88 -20.07 -6.57
CA LEU A 156 -2.56 -20.77 -7.66
C LEU A 156 -1.83 -20.59 -9.00
N TRP A 157 -1.40 -19.38 -9.30
CA TRP A 157 -0.62 -19.09 -10.50
C TRP A 157 0.68 -19.89 -10.55
N LYS A 158 1.41 -19.94 -9.41
CA LYS A 158 2.63 -20.74 -9.28
C LYS A 158 2.37 -22.23 -9.51
N CYS A 159 1.29 -22.76 -8.93
CA CYS A 159 0.95 -24.19 -9.05
C CYS A 159 0.54 -24.59 -10.46
N PHE A 160 -0.25 -23.74 -11.16
CA PHE A 160 -0.88 -24.12 -12.43
C PHE A 160 -0.10 -23.69 -13.68
N VAL A 161 0.62 -22.57 -13.64
CA VAL A 161 1.17 -21.96 -14.85
C VAL A 161 2.69 -22.02 -14.93
N ARG A 162 3.40 -21.85 -13.82
CA ARG A 162 4.87 -21.75 -13.81
C ARG A 162 5.51 -22.25 -12.52
N LYS A 163 6.08 -23.44 -12.56
CA LYS A 163 6.81 -24.05 -11.44
C LYS A 163 8.13 -23.34 -11.07
N ASP A 164 8.74 -22.62 -11.98
CA ASP A 164 10.12 -22.08 -11.84
C ASP A 164 10.20 -20.57 -11.54
N THR A 165 9.10 -19.94 -11.14
CA THR A 165 9.17 -18.52 -10.78
C THR A 165 9.46 -18.35 -9.30
N ASP A 166 10.60 -17.72 -9.00
CA ASP A 166 10.89 -17.26 -7.65
C ASP A 166 9.87 -16.17 -7.24
N LEU A 167 9.00 -16.53 -6.30
CA LEU A 167 8.08 -15.56 -5.69
C LEU A 167 8.87 -14.66 -4.74
N PRO A 168 8.55 -13.36 -4.68
CA PRO A 168 9.11 -12.49 -3.68
C PRO A 168 8.76 -13.02 -2.28
N SER A 169 9.61 -12.72 -1.29
CA SER A 169 9.32 -13.11 0.09
C SER A 169 7.97 -12.56 0.53
N ALA A 170 7.24 -13.32 1.35
CA ALA A 170 5.91 -12.92 1.83
C ALA A 170 5.92 -11.52 2.48
N THR A 171 7.02 -11.16 3.14
CA THR A 171 7.21 -9.84 3.73
C THR A 171 7.25 -8.73 2.69
N VAL A 172 8.01 -8.88 1.60
CA VAL A 172 8.09 -7.88 0.52
C VAL A 172 6.75 -7.77 -0.21
N LEU A 173 6.06 -8.88 -0.38
CA LEU A 173 4.73 -8.92 -1.00
C LEU A 173 3.71 -8.15 -0.15
N LEU A 174 3.65 -8.43 1.15
CA LEU A 174 2.76 -7.71 2.07
C LEU A 174 3.09 -6.21 2.11
N GLN A 175 4.39 -5.87 2.19
CA GLN A 175 4.85 -4.48 2.16
C GLN A 175 4.40 -3.76 0.88
N GLY A 176 4.56 -4.40 -0.27
CA GLY A 176 4.15 -3.83 -1.55
C GLY A 176 2.65 -3.58 -1.63
N LEU A 177 1.83 -4.56 -1.25
CA LEU A 177 0.38 -4.45 -1.30
C LEU A 177 -0.17 -3.42 -0.31
N VAL A 178 0.40 -3.35 0.89
CA VAL A 178 0.04 -2.30 1.87
C VAL A 178 0.47 -0.93 1.36
N LEU A 179 1.69 -0.81 0.83
CA LEU A 179 2.18 0.45 0.28
C LEU A 179 1.32 0.93 -0.89
N SER A 180 0.87 0.03 -1.77
CA SER A 180 0.03 0.41 -2.92
C SER A 180 -1.37 0.88 -2.53
N SER A 181 -1.84 0.57 -1.32
CA SER A 181 -3.12 1.04 -0.79
C SER A 181 -3.08 2.47 -0.24
N PHE A 182 -1.93 3.17 -0.33
CA PHE A 182 -1.79 4.54 0.19
C PHE A 182 -2.78 5.56 -0.42
N GLY A 183 -3.32 5.28 -1.60
CA GLY A 183 -4.36 6.10 -2.23
C GLY A 183 -5.60 6.30 -1.36
N GLN A 184 -5.90 5.36 -0.47
CA GLN A 184 -7.03 5.46 0.45
C GLN A 184 -6.87 6.61 1.47
N VAL A 185 -5.63 6.97 1.82
CA VAL A 185 -5.35 8.09 2.74
C VAL A 185 -5.89 9.41 2.21
N PHE A 186 -5.93 9.60 0.89
CA PHE A 186 -6.44 10.83 0.28
C PHE A 186 -7.95 11.04 0.46
N MET A 187 -8.70 9.97 0.76
CA MET A 187 -10.13 10.08 1.01
C MET A 187 -10.43 10.92 2.26
N LEU A 188 -9.61 10.78 3.31
CA LEU A 188 -9.83 11.47 4.57
C LEU A 188 -9.80 13.00 4.43
N PRO A 189 -8.72 13.63 3.91
CA PRO A 189 -8.71 15.07 3.69
C PRO A 189 -9.81 15.54 2.74
N MET A 190 -10.14 14.78 1.70
CA MET A 190 -11.23 15.14 0.79
C MET A 190 -12.59 15.19 1.48
N MET A 191 -12.85 14.30 2.44
CA MET A 191 -14.08 14.31 3.23
C MET A 191 -14.10 15.44 4.27
N LEU A 192 -12.95 15.74 4.89
CA LEU A 192 -12.85 16.79 5.91
C LEU A 192 -12.98 18.21 5.34
N TRP A 193 -12.48 18.45 4.13
CA TRP A 193 -12.52 19.78 3.50
C TRP A 193 -13.79 20.08 2.72
N GLY A 194 -14.87 19.32 2.92
CA GLY A 194 -16.23 19.73 2.53
C GLY A 194 -16.55 19.63 1.05
N LEU A 195 -15.85 18.81 0.28
CA LEU A 195 -16.23 18.48 -1.10
C LEU A 195 -17.44 17.52 -1.14
N GLN A 196 -18.45 17.77 -0.28
CA GLN A 196 -19.60 16.89 -0.09
C GLN A 196 -20.42 16.67 -1.36
N GLU A 197 -20.60 17.72 -2.17
CA GLU A 197 -21.32 17.60 -3.43
C GLU A 197 -20.63 16.66 -4.43
N HIS A 198 -19.29 16.50 -4.31
CA HIS A 198 -18.48 15.70 -5.21
C HIS A 198 -17.87 14.46 -4.52
N SER A 199 -18.34 14.13 -3.32
CA SER A 199 -17.78 13.01 -2.52
C SER A 199 -17.75 11.67 -3.29
N ASN A 200 -18.78 11.40 -4.10
CA ASN A 200 -18.83 10.21 -4.94
C ASN A 200 -17.76 10.19 -6.03
N VAL A 201 -17.53 11.33 -6.69
CA VAL A 201 -16.49 11.45 -7.74
C VAL A 201 -15.09 11.29 -7.13
N CYS A 202 -14.82 11.96 -6.01
CA CYS A 202 -13.56 11.84 -5.29
C CYS A 202 -13.29 10.40 -4.85
N ARG A 203 -14.31 9.72 -4.33
CA ARG A 203 -14.24 8.31 -3.96
C ARG A 203 -13.85 7.42 -5.15
N ILE A 204 -14.53 7.58 -6.28
CA ILE A 204 -14.24 6.82 -7.51
C ILE A 204 -12.81 7.10 -7.97
N LEU A 205 -12.35 8.35 -7.97
CA LEU A 205 -10.98 8.71 -8.36
C LEU A 205 -9.94 8.06 -7.44
N CYS A 206 -10.15 8.11 -6.12
CA CYS A 206 -9.25 7.45 -5.16
C CYS A 206 -9.24 5.93 -5.35
N GLN A 207 -10.39 5.31 -5.63
CA GLN A 207 -10.47 3.88 -5.90
C GLN A 207 -9.73 3.51 -7.19
N ILE A 208 -9.91 4.28 -8.27
CA ILE A 208 -9.19 4.07 -9.54
C ILE A 208 -7.67 4.21 -9.33
N PHE A 209 -7.26 5.22 -8.56
CA PHE A 209 -5.85 5.44 -8.24
C PHE A 209 -5.27 4.27 -7.43
N THR A 210 -5.94 3.86 -6.34
CA THR A 210 -5.52 2.73 -5.50
C THR A 210 -5.47 1.42 -6.30
N PHE A 211 -6.46 1.18 -7.15
CA PHE A 211 -6.49 0.03 -8.05
C PHE A 211 -5.29 0.04 -9.01
N SER A 212 -5.01 1.18 -9.63
CA SER A 212 -3.87 1.35 -10.55
C SER A 212 -2.53 1.16 -9.83
N ALA A 213 -2.42 1.66 -8.59
CA ALA A 213 -1.25 1.47 -7.73
C ALA A 213 -1.04 -0.01 -7.39
N ASN A 214 -2.10 -0.75 -7.04
CA ASN A 214 -2.05 -2.18 -6.77
C ASN A 214 -1.58 -2.98 -8.01
N VAL A 215 -2.12 -2.68 -9.20
CA VAL A 215 -1.70 -3.31 -10.46
C VAL A 215 -0.23 -3.03 -10.75
N GLN A 216 0.21 -1.78 -10.61
CA GLN A 216 1.60 -1.41 -10.87
C GLN A 216 2.57 -2.06 -9.88
N THR A 217 2.22 -2.11 -8.61
CA THR A 217 3.01 -2.77 -7.57
C THR A 217 3.10 -4.27 -7.81
N THR A 218 2.01 -4.92 -8.19
CA THR A 218 2.01 -6.35 -8.55
C THR A 218 2.94 -6.64 -9.72
N ARG A 219 3.01 -5.75 -10.73
CA ARG A 219 3.97 -5.85 -11.84
C ARG A 219 5.43 -5.61 -11.44
N VAL A 220 5.65 -4.84 -10.39
CA VAL A 220 6.99 -4.64 -9.82
C VAL A 220 7.44 -5.87 -9.03
N LEU A 221 6.53 -6.45 -8.26
CA LEU A 221 6.78 -7.65 -7.45
C LEU A 221 6.95 -8.92 -8.30
N CYS A 222 6.15 -9.03 -9.36
CA CYS A 222 6.15 -10.18 -10.28
C CYS A 222 6.45 -9.72 -11.72
N PRO A 223 7.72 -9.43 -12.08
CA PRO A 223 8.08 -8.85 -13.38
C PRO A 223 7.77 -9.78 -14.57
N VAL A 224 7.62 -11.08 -14.30
CA VAL A 224 7.26 -12.09 -15.31
C VAL A 224 5.78 -12.01 -15.74
N TRP A 225 4.94 -11.33 -14.95
CA TRP A 225 3.51 -11.26 -15.23
C TRP A 225 3.21 -10.23 -16.31
N SER A 226 2.33 -10.63 -17.24
CA SER A 226 1.75 -9.68 -18.18
C SER A 226 0.82 -8.70 -17.45
N PHE A 227 0.53 -7.57 -18.09
CA PHE A 227 -0.39 -6.58 -17.55
C PHE A 227 -1.76 -7.20 -17.22
N GLY A 228 -2.29 -8.05 -18.10
CA GLY A 228 -3.59 -8.70 -17.92
C GLY A 228 -3.65 -9.61 -16.70
N VAL A 229 -2.60 -10.38 -16.43
CA VAL A 229 -2.52 -11.26 -15.25
C VAL A 229 -2.51 -10.44 -13.96
N SER A 230 -1.72 -9.37 -13.92
CA SER A 230 -1.68 -8.47 -12.77
C SER A 230 -3.04 -7.79 -12.52
N LEU A 231 -3.73 -7.41 -13.58
CA LEU A 231 -5.06 -6.80 -13.51
C LEU A 231 -6.10 -7.79 -12.96
N ILE A 232 -6.10 -9.02 -13.46
CA ILE A 232 -7.03 -10.07 -12.99
C ILE A 232 -6.77 -10.40 -11.52
N SER A 233 -5.50 -10.48 -11.10
CA SER A 233 -5.15 -10.78 -9.70
C SER A 233 -5.68 -9.71 -8.74
N VAL A 234 -5.53 -8.43 -9.09
CA VAL A 234 -6.02 -7.31 -8.28
C VAL A 234 -7.55 -7.27 -8.25
N LEU A 235 -8.20 -7.51 -9.40
CA LEU A 235 -9.67 -7.65 -9.47
C LEU A 235 -10.16 -8.76 -8.56
N PHE A 236 -9.51 -9.93 -8.59
CA PHE A 236 -9.89 -11.06 -7.73
C PHE A 236 -9.77 -10.72 -6.24
N GLY A 237 -8.66 -10.09 -5.82
CA GLY A 237 -8.48 -9.64 -4.44
C GLY A 237 -9.56 -8.64 -3.99
N HIS A 238 -9.86 -7.64 -4.82
CA HIS A 238 -10.90 -6.66 -4.53
C HIS A 238 -12.31 -7.25 -4.50
N THR A 239 -12.67 -8.12 -5.44
CA THR A 239 -14.01 -8.76 -5.45
C THR A 239 -14.21 -9.64 -4.23
N LEU A 240 -13.19 -10.40 -3.81
CA LEU A 240 -13.25 -11.22 -2.60
C LEU A 240 -13.47 -10.35 -1.36
N SER A 241 -12.73 -9.27 -1.23
CA SER A 241 -12.85 -8.31 -0.13
C SER A 241 -14.25 -7.68 -0.08
N GLN A 242 -14.79 -7.23 -1.21
CA GLN A 242 -16.12 -6.62 -1.28
C GLN A 242 -17.25 -7.61 -0.96
N MET A 243 -17.15 -8.85 -1.43
CA MET A 243 -18.14 -9.89 -1.10
C MET A 243 -18.19 -10.18 0.39
N THR A 244 -17.05 -10.29 1.06
CA THR A 244 -17.00 -10.54 2.51
C THR A 244 -17.59 -9.40 3.32
N ILE A 245 -17.35 -8.15 2.92
CA ILE A 245 -17.93 -6.99 3.61
C ILE A 245 -19.44 -6.94 3.43
N GLN A 246 -19.96 -7.20 2.22
CA GLN A 246 -21.39 -7.23 1.98
C GLN A 246 -22.11 -8.27 2.85
N GLN A 247 -21.50 -9.43 3.07
CA GLN A 247 -22.06 -10.46 3.95
C GLN A 247 -22.03 -10.05 5.43
N LEU A 248 -20.99 -9.32 5.87
CA LEU A 248 -20.88 -8.88 7.26
C LEU A 248 -21.72 -7.65 7.59
N SER A 249 -22.17 -6.90 6.57
CA SER A 249 -23.00 -5.72 6.73
C SER A 249 -24.51 -6.00 6.70
N GLN A 250 -24.89 -7.23 6.35
CA GLN A 250 -26.28 -7.73 6.44
C GLN A 250 -26.60 -8.25 7.85
#